data_b8c8f49261207a2993e1daa4b6e2fb62
#
_entry.id   b8c8f49261207a2993e1daa4b6e2fb62
#
_cell.length_a   1.000
_cell.length_b   1.000
_cell.length_c   1.000
_cell.angle_alpha   90.00
_cell.angle_beta   90.00
_cell.angle_gamma   90.00
#
_symmetry.space_group_name_H-M   'P 1'
#
loop_
_entity.id
_entity.type
_entity.pdbx_description
1 polymer ?
#
loop_
_entity_poly.entity_id
_entity_poly.type
_entity_poly.pdbx_seq_one_letter_code
_entity_poly.pdbx_strand_id
1 'polypeptide(L)'
;MLGIEFPLFAFSHCRDVVAAVSRAGGFGVFGAVAHTPDNIHEELDWIDAHTDGKPYGIDVLVPENLATRGEGSITARSLEARIPEAHRLFAASLLADAGVTPRSVEESFGDRPQPFDPENALLVLEAAFKHPIKLIANALGVPPREMIEMGKAHGVPVAALAGAREHAVRLAEAGVDIIVAQGGEAGGHCGEVSTLVLVPEIIKAVAPIRNVPVLAAGGIITGEQMAACMALGAAGAWTGSVWLATVESETSPVFREKMIAASSRDAVRVCSRTGKPARQLRSAWTEAWEHRPDSPGALPMPFMSLISEEALRAATVAAERGNAKARDLVTYFVGQGVGLIDDVRGAVQVVQDFKQGYIDAIERMTALIAE
;
A
#
# COMPACT_ATOMS: atom_id res chain seq x y z
N MET A 1 -17.68 -15.70 -2.94
CA MET A 1 -17.54 -14.40 -3.61
C MET A 1 -16.29 -14.39 -4.50
N LEU A 2 -15.08 -14.53 -3.99
CA LEU A 2 -13.84 -14.39 -4.77
C LEU A 2 -13.20 -15.71 -5.23
N GLY A 3 -13.70 -16.87 -4.84
CA GLY A 3 -13.17 -18.19 -5.22
C GLY A 3 -11.77 -18.52 -4.67
N ILE A 4 -11.41 -17.95 -3.51
CA ILE A 4 -10.13 -18.17 -2.84
C ILE A 4 -10.20 -19.33 -1.84
N GLU A 5 -9.06 -19.99 -1.63
CA GLU A 5 -8.95 -21.11 -0.69
C GLU A 5 -8.69 -20.64 0.74
N PHE A 6 -7.91 -19.57 0.88
CA PHE A 6 -7.52 -18.98 2.17
C PHE A 6 -7.67 -17.47 2.11
N PRO A 7 -8.38 -16.80 3.08
CA PRO A 7 -8.73 -15.39 2.98
C PRO A 7 -7.56 -14.45 3.36
N LEU A 8 -6.39 -14.69 2.76
CA LEU A 8 -5.19 -13.89 2.85
C LEU A 8 -5.04 -13.08 1.57
N PHE A 9 -5.15 -11.74 1.69
CA PHE A 9 -4.97 -10.79 0.59
C PHE A 9 -3.58 -10.20 0.66
N ALA A 10 -2.87 -10.23 -0.46
CA ALA A 10 -1.51 -9.72 -0.60
C ALA A 10 -1.49 -8.52 -1.53
N PHE A 11 -1.37 -7.32 -0.98
CA PHE A 11 -1.15 -6.12 -1.77
C PHE A 11 0.32 -5.99 -2.16
N SER A 12 0.60 -5.85 -3.45
CA SER A 12 1.95 -5.64 -3.98
C SER A 12 1.92 -4.87 -5.30
N HIS A 13 2.94 -4.03 -5.54
CA HIS A 13 3.20 -3.43 -6.85
C HIS A 13 3.99 -4.36 -7.78
N CYS A 14 4.48 -5.50 -7.27
CA CYS A 14 5.23 -6.49 -8.03
C CYS A 14 4.29 -7.61 -8.50
N ARG A 15 4.18 -7.80 -9.81
CA ARG A 15 3.35 -8.83 -10.46
C ARG A 15 3.74 -10.25 -10.05
N ASP A 16 5.05 -10.51 -9.83
CA ASP A 16 5.55 -11.83 -9.42
C ASP A 16 5.03 -12.23 -8.05
N VAL A 17 4.94 -11.30 -7.10
CA VAL A 17 4.33 -11.52 -5.78
C VAL A 17 2.84 -11.82 -5.92
N VAL A 18 2.11 -11.04 -6.73
CA VAL A 18 0.67 -11.22 -6.98
C VAL A 18 0.39 -12.63 -7.51
N ALA A 19 1.13 -13.05 -8.54
CA ALA A 19 0.97 -14.36 -9.15
C ALA A 19 1.33 -15.49 -8.16
N ALA A 20 2.44 -15.38 -7.44
CA ALA A 20 2.89 -16.39 -6.48
C ALA A 20 1.89 -16.61 -5.34
N VAL A 21 1.35 -15.51 -4.78
CA VAL A 21 0.34 -15.57 -3.72
C VAL A 21 -0.96 -16.19 -4.23
N SER A 22 -1.43 -15.80 -5.40
CA SER A 22 -2.65 -16.37 -6.00
C SER A 22 -2.52 -17.87 -6.24
N ARG A 23 -1.39 -18.33 -6.82
CA ARG A 23 -1.10 -19.77 -6.98
C ARG A 23 -1.08 -20.53 -5.66
N ALA A 24 -0.57 -19.92 -4.60
CA ALA A 24 -0.49 -20.54 -3.27
C ALA A 24 -1.85 -20.61 -2.53
N GLY A 25 -2.94 -20.12 -3.16
CA GLY A 25 -4.31 -20.18 -2.63
C GLY A 25 -4.71 -18.98 -1.79
N GLY A 26 -3.89 -17.92 -1.73
CA GLY A 26 -4.26 -16.59 -1.27
C GLY A 26 -4.92 -15.76 -2.38
N PHE A 27 -4.90 -14.44 -2.24
CA PHE A 27 -5.45 -13.50 -3.22
C PHE A 27 -4.47 -12.34 -3.44
N GLY A 28 -3.76 -12.36 -4.55
CA GLY A 28 -2.88 -11.27 -4.95
C GLY A 28 -3.68 -10.04 -5.39
N VAL A 29 -3.25 -8.85 -4.97
CA VAL A 29 -3.83 -7.57 -5.40
C VAL A 29 -2.73 -6.70 -5.97
N PHE A 30 -2.82 -6.41 -7.27
CA PHE A 30 -1.81 -5.63 -7.98
C PHE A 30 -2.05 -4.12 -7.80
N GLY A 31 -1.06 -3.40 -7.28
CA GLY A 31 -1.11 -1.96 -7.10
C GLY A 31 -0.77 -1.22 -8.39
N ALA A 32 -1.76 -0.66 -9.07
CA ALA A 32 -1.63 -0.07 -10.41
C ALA A 32 -1.40 1.45 -10.43
N VAL A 33 -1.08 2.07 -9.31
CA VAL A 33 -1.00 3.55 -9.17
C VAL A 33 -0.01 4.22 -10.13
N ALA A 34 1.04 3.52 -10.57
CA ALA A 34 2.08 4.05 -11.46
C ALA A 34 1.85 3.71 -12.94
N HIS A 35 0.73 3.07 -13.26
CA HIS A 35 0.45 2.58 -14.61
C HIS A 35 -0.46 3.51 -15.39
N THR A 36 -0.34 3.41 -16.72
CA THR A 36 -1.22 4.04 -17.71
C THR A 36 -2.09 2.97 -18.37
N PRO A 37 -3.18 3.36 -19.09
CA PRO A 37 -4.01 2.40 -19.81
C PRO A 37 -3.23 1.55 -20.83
N ASP A 38 -2.13 2.09 -21.38
CA ASP A 38 -1.33 1.40 -22.39
C ASP A 38 -0.41 0.33 -21.78
N ASN A 39 0.23 0.63 -20.64
CA ASN A 39 1.23 -0.28 -20.06
C ASN A 39 0.66 -1.24 -19.01
N ILE A 40 -0.55 -1.01 -18.49
CA ILE A 40 -1.16 -1.93 -17.53
C ILE A 40 -1.40 -3.33 -18.13
N HIS A 41 -1.65 -3.41 -19.43
CA HIS A 41 -1.86 -4.69 -20.12
C HIS A 41 -0.63 -5.60 -20.04
N GLU A 42 0.59 -5.06 -20.13
CA GLU A 42 1.82 -5.85 -20.04
C GLU A 42 1.92 -6.57 -18.68
N GLU A 43 1.53 -5.87 -17.61
CA GLU A 43 1.53 -6.42 -16.25
C GLU A 43 0.42 -7.46 -16.07
N LEU A 44 -0.80 -7.15 -16.52
CA LEU A 44 -1.94 -8.03 -16.34
C LEU A 44 -1.88 -9.26 -17.24
N ASP A 45 -1.41 -9.16 -18.50
CA ASP A 45 -1.15 -10.30 -19.37
C ASP A 45 -0.14 -11.27 -18.74
N TRP A 46 0.90 -10.69 -18.12
CA TRP A 46 1.89 -11.51 -17.42
C TRP A 46 1.27 -12.20 -16.19
N ILE A 47 0.48 -11.49 -15.37
CA ILE A 47 -0.22 -12.06 -14.22
C ILE A 47 -1.17 -13.18 -14.67
N ASP A 48 -1.97 -12.94 -15.72
CA ASP A 48 -2.90 -13.92 -16.28
C ASP A 48 -2.20 -15.22 -16.66
N ALA A 49 -1.02 -15.11 -17.29
CA ALA A 49 -0.21 -16.26 -17.71
C ALA A 49 0.44 -17.00 -16.52
N HIS A 50 0.56 -16.38 -15.33
CA HIS A 50 1.36 -16.91 -14.22
C HIS A 50 0.56 -17.19 -12.93
N THR A 51 -0.75 -17.03 -12.94
CA THR A 51 -1.62 -17.37 -11.78
C THR A 51 -2.17 -18.80 -11.80
N ASP A 52 -1.91 -19.58 -12.86
CA ASP A 52 -2.53 -20.90 -13.09
C ASP A 52 -4.08 -20.83 -13.02
N GLY A 53 -4.66 -19.73 -13.52
CA GLY A 53 -6.10 -19.47 -13.50
C GLY A 53 -6.68 -19.15 -12.11
N LYS A 54 -5.85 -18.95 -11.11
CA LYS A 54 -6.28 -18.50 -9.78
C LYS A 54 -6.66 -17.02 -9.77
N PRO A 55 -7.63 -16.63 -8.92
CA PRO A 55 -8.13 -15.25 -8.91
C PRO A 55 -7.10 -14.26 -8.34
N TYR A 56 -7.15 -13.04 -8.89
CA TYR A 56 -6.40 -11.90 -8.41
C TYR A 56 -7.23 -10.61 -8.56
N GLY A 57 -6.76 -9.52 -7.98
CA GLY A 57 -7.40 -8.21 -8.07
C GLY A 57 -6.43 -7.10 -8.43
N ILE A 58 -6.98 -5.89 -8.60
CA ILE A 58 -6.23 -4.67 -8.87
C ILE A 58 -6.62 -3.57 -7.87
N ASP A 59 -5.64 -2.80 -7.44
CA ASP A 59 -5.85 -1.56 -6.66
C ASP A 59 -5.53 -0.36 -7.54
N VAL A 60 -6.54 0.48 -7.78
CA VAL A 60 -6.39 1.76 -8.46
C VAL A 60 -6.64 2.89 -7.47
N LEU A 61 -5.71 3.82 -7.40
CA LEU A 61 -5.75 4.88 -6.41
C LEU A 61 -6.50 6.10 -6.95
N VAL A 62 -7.72 6.33 -6.46
CA VAL A 62 -8.50 7.54 -6.72
C VAL A 62 -8.69 8.32 -5.42
N PRO A 63 -7.81 9.28 -5.10
CA PRO A 63 -7.89 10.02 -3.85
C PRO A 63 -9.13 10.90 -3.77
N GLU A 64 -9.88 10.82 -2.65
CA GLU A 64 -11.01 11.71 -2.39
C GLU A 64 -10.57 13.17 -2.22
N ASN A 65 -9.39 13.39 -1.62
CA ASN A 65 -8.86 14.71 -1.30
C ASN A 65 -7.46 14.92 -1.91
N LEU A 66 -7.37 15.76 -2.93
CA LEU A 66 -6.14 16.26 -3.52
C LEU A 66 -6.13 17.80 -3.44
N ALA A 67 -4.95 18.40 -3.26
CA ALA A 67 -4.80 19.86 -3.28
C ALA A 67 -5.14 20.48 -4.65
N THR A 68 -5.12 19.66 -5.70
CA THR A 68 -5.38 20.00 -7.10
C THR A 68 -6.76 19.57 -7.59
N ARG A 69 -7.65 19.15 -6.70
CA ARG A 69 -8.97 18.65 -7.07
C ARG A 69 -9.78 19.70 -7.84
N GLY A 70 -10.27 19.35 -9.02
CA GLY A 70 -11.06 20.24 -9.88
C GLY A 70 -10.25 21.13 -10.83
N GLU A 71 -8.92 20.98 -10.87
CA GLU A 71 -8.07 21.74 -11.78
C GLU A 71 -7.91 21.08 -13.18
N GLY A 72 -8.54 19.94 -13.42
CA GLY A 72 -8.38 19.14 -14.66
C GLY A 72 -7.10 18.32 -14.68
N SER A 73 -6.70 17.81 -15.86
CA SER A 73 -5.45 17.07 -16.01
C SER A 73 -4.25 18.01 -15.84
N ILE A 74 -3.44 17.74 -14.81
CA ILE A 74 -2.29 18.57 -14.44
C ILE A 74 -1.01 17.78 -14.66
N THR A 75 -0.06 18.37 -15.38
CA THR A 75 1.26 17.76 -15.60
C THR A 75 2.18 17.96 -14.39
N ALA A 76 3.15 17.04 -14.21
CA ALA A 76 4.19 17.17 -13.19
C ALA A 76 4.94 18.50 -13.28
N ARG A 77 5.22 18.98 -14.51
CA ARG A 77 5.89 20.25 -14.80
C ARG A 77 5.10 21.46 -14.26
N SER A 78 3.77 21.48 -14.44
CA SER A 78 2.94 22.58 -13.94
C SER A 78 2.87 22.62 -12.42
N LEU A 79 2.91 21.45 -11.77
CA LEU A 79 2.96 21.32 -10.32
C LEU A 79 4.32 21.68 -9.75
N GLU A 80 5.41 21.31 -10.41
CA GLU A 80 6.78 21.66 -9.97
C GLU A 80 6.99 23.16 -9.82
N ALA A 81 6.46 23.94 -10.75
CA ALA A 81 6.54 25.40 -10.71
C ALA A 81 5.85 26.01 -9.47
N ARG A 82 4.92 25.27 -8.83
CA ARG A 82 4.18 25.68 -7.63
C ARG A 82 4.87 25.27 -6.33
N ILE A 83 5.93 24.47 -6.40
CA ILE A 83 6.69 24.04 -5.21
C ILE A 83 7.54 25.21 -4.71
N PRO A 84 7.39 25.63 -3.43
CA PRO A 84 8.19 26.71 -2.88
C PRO A 84 9.69 26.39 -2.90
N GLU A 85 10.52 27.39 -3.18
CA GLU A 85 11.98 27.24 -3.30
C GLU A 85 12.61 26.65 -2.04
N ALA A 86 12.14 27.04 -0.85
CA ALA A 86 12.64 26.53 0.43
C ALA A 86 12.55 25.00 0.52
N HIS A 87 11.47 24.38 0.02
CA HIS A 87 11.30 22.91 0.04
C HIS A 87 12.25 22.22 -0.95
N ARG A 88 12.45 22.82 -2.15
CA ARG A 88 13.42 22.29 -3.12
C ARG A 88 14.84 22.36 -2.60
N LEU A 89 15.22 23.50 -2.01
CA LEU A 89 16.56 23.71 -1.43
C LEU A 89 16.79 22.76 -0.24
N PHE A 90 15.80 22.55 0.61
CA PHE A 90 15.90 21.63 1.74
C PHE A 90 16.15 20.20 1.27
N ALA A 91 15.32 19.70 0.34
CA ALA A 91 15.52 18.36 -0.23
C ALA A 91 16.88 18.21 -0.92
N ALA A 92 17.29 19.23 -1.70
CA ALA A 92 18.59 19.25 -2.36
C ALA A 92 19.76 19.24 -1.37
N SER A 93 19.64 19.91 -0.21
CA SER A 93 20.68 19.90 0.82
C SER A 93 20.90 18.50 1.39
N LEU A 94 19.82 17.76 1.67
CA LEU A 94 19.91 16.39 2.18
C LEU A 94 20.62 15.45 1.20
N LEU A 95 20.35 15.62 -0.09
CA LEU A 95 20.98 14.81 -1.13
C LEU A 95 22.43 15.21 -1.35
N ALA A 96 22.75 16.53 -1.33
CA ALA A 96 24.11 17.03 -1.49
C ALA A 96 25.02 16.56 -0.36
N ASP A 97 24.55 16.52 0.88
CA ASP A 97 25.26 15.99 2.04
C ASP A 97 25.63 14.49 1.85
N ALA A 98 24.82 13.77 1.09
CA ALA A 98 25.07 12.38 0.70
C ALA A 98 25.81 12.24 -0.65
N GLY A 99 26.14 13.34 -1.35
CA GLY A 99 26.76 13.32 -2.68
C GLY A 99 25.86 12.72 -3.75
N VAL A 100 24.54 12.91 -3.65
CA VAL A 100 23.52 12.38 -4.57
C VAL A 100 22.93 13.50 -5.39
N THR A 101 22.81 13.28 -6.70
CA THR A 101 22.12 14.20 -7.63
C THR A 101 20.87 13.50 -8.15
N PRO A 102 19.65 13.98 -7.84
CA PRO A 102 18.42 13.44 -8.40
C PRO A 102 18.27 13.85 -9.86
N ARG A 103 17.44 13.14 -10.62
CA ARG A 103 16.95 13.63 -11.91
C ARG A 103 16.01 14.82 -11.68
N SER A 104 15.84 15.63 -12.71
CA SER A 104 14.78 16.65 -12.70
C SER A 104 13.40 16.00 -12.73
N VAL A 105 12.37 16.74 -12.32
CA VAL A 105 10.98 16.29 -12.42
C VAL A 105 10.60 16.02 -13.88
N GLU A 106 11.10 16.85 -14.81
CA GLU A 106 10.89 16.66 -16.25
C GLU A 106 11.48 15.34 -16.76
N GLU A 107 12.71 14.99 -16.35
CA GLU A 107 13.35 13.71 -16.72
C GLU A 107 12.67 12.48 -16.08
N SER A 108 12.03 12.66 -14.94
CA SER A 108 11.44 11.57 -14.17
C SER A 108 9.99 11.31 -14.53
N PHE A 109 9.21 12.36 -14.70
CA PHE A 109 7.77 12.29 -14.92
C PHE A 109 7.35 12.78 -16.32
N GLY A 110 8.09 13.73 -16.91
CA GLY A 110 7.77 14.32 -18.22
C GLY A 110 6.35 14.88 -18.27
N ASP A 111 5.68 14.65 -19.40
CA ASP A 111 4.28 15.02 -19.61
C ASP A 111 3.29 13.88 -19.25
N ARG A 112 3.75 12.86 -18.53
CA ARG A 112 2.87 11.75 -18.10
C ARG A 112 1.79 12.26 -17.16
N PRO A 113 0.58 11.66 -17.19
CA PRO A 113 -0.43 11.90 -16.18
C PRO A 113 0.15 11.64 -14.79
N GLN A 114 -0.29 12.43 -13.81
CA GLN A 114 0.15 12.19 -12.43
C GLN A 114 -0.36 10.86 -11.93
N PRO A 115 0.39 10.13 -11.09
CA PRO A 115 -0.02 8.84 -10.54
C PRO A 115 -1.37 8.89 -9.79
N PHE A 116 -1.80 10.08 -9.39
CA PHE A 116 -3.04 10.32 -8.64
C PHE A 116 -4.13 11.02 -9.47
N ASP A 117 -4.01 11.04 -10.80
CA ASP A 117 -5.03 11.59 -11.69
C ASP A 117 -6.26 10.66 -11.69
N PRO A 118 -7.44 11.13 -11.24
CA PRO A 118 -8.65 10.32 -11.21
C PRO A 118 -9.10 9.83 -12.58
N GLU A 119 -8.91 10.63 -13.64
CA GLU A 119 -9.28 10.25 -15.00
C GLU A 119 -8.39 9.11 -15.50
N ASN A 120 -7.07 9.20 -15.28
CA ASN A 120 -6.15 8.12 -15.62
C ASN A 120 -6.47 6.83 -14.85
N ALA A 121 -6.82 6.93 -13.56
CA ALA A 121 -7.17 5.77 -12.75
C ALA A 121 -8.41 5.03 -13.28
N LEU A 122 -9.43 5.75 -13.75
CA LEU A 122 -10.61 5.15 -14.38
C LEU A 122 -10.29 4.51 -15.72
N LEU A 123 -9.45 5.12 -16.56
CA LEU A 123 -8.99 4.55 -17.81
C LEU A 123 -8.14 3.28 -17.58
N VAL A 124 -7.28 3.27 -16.57
CA VAL A 124 -6.54 2.06 -16.16
C VAL A 124 -7.50 0.96 -15.73
N LEU A 125 -8.57 1.31 -15.00
CA LEU A 125 -9.59 0.35 -14.60
C LEU A 125 -10.37 -0.22 -15.80
N GLU A 126 -10.74 0.61 -16.78
CA GLU A 126 -11.35 0.15 -18.03
C GLU A 126 -10.45 -0.85 -18.78
N ALA A 127 -9.16 -0.57 -18.84
CA ALA A 127 -8.18 -1.49 -19.42
C ALA A 127 -8.13 -2.81 -18.62
N ALA A 128 -8.12 -2.74 -17.28
CA ALA A 128 -8.07 -3.90 -16.41
C ALA A 128 -9.28 -4.83 -16.54
N PHE A 129 -10.47 -4.33 -16.88
CA PHE A 129 -11.65 -5.17 -17.13
C PHE A 129 -11.57 -6.05 -18.38
N LYS A 130 -10.56 -5.87 -19.23
CA LYS A 130 -10.28 -6.80 -20.32
C LYS A 130 -9.56 -8.08 -19.83
N HIS A 131 -9.14 -8.10 -18.58
CA HIS A 131 -8.49 -9.22 -17.90
C HIS A 131 -9.44 -9.87 -16.87
N PRO A 132 -9.21 -11.12 -16.45
CA PRO A 132 -10.12 -11.86 -15.57
C PRO A 132 -10.00 -11.44 -14.08
N ILE A 133 -9.83 -10.16 -13.81
CA ILE A 133 -9.74 -9.63 -12.44
C ILE A 133 -11.01 -9.96 -11.64
N LYS A 134 -10.85 -10.23 -10.33
CA LYS A 134 -11.93 -10.64 -9.41
C LYS A 134 -12.18 -9.65 -8.29
N LEU A 135 -11.41 -8.57 -8.21
CA LEU A 135 -11.55 -7.51 -7.21
C LEU A 135 -10.97 -6.22 -7.77
N ILE A 136 -11.62 -5.11 -7.52
CA ILE A 136 -11.04 -3.78 -7.65
C ILE A 136 -11.00 -3.11 -6.27
N ALA A 137 -9.92 -2.40 -5.95
CA ALA A 137 -9.74 -1.75 -4.66
C ALA A 137 -9.39 -0.26 -4.83
N ASN A 138 -9.73 0.56 -3.82
CA ASN A 138 -9.33 1.95 -3.70
C ASN A 138 -8.79 2.25 -2.29
N ALA A 139 -7.58 2.78 -2.20
CA ALA A 139 -6.89 2.96 -0.93
C ALA A 139 -7.10 4.32 -0.24
N LEU A 140 -7.57 5.37 -0.92
CA LEU A 140 -7.60 6.75 -0.38
C LEU A 140 -8.98 7.43 -0.45
N GLY A 141 -9.90 6.97 0.38
CA GLY A 141 -11.23 7.56 0.54
C GLY A 141 -12.34 6.76 -0.13
N VAL A 142 -13.52 7.38 -0.26
CA VAL A 142 -14.66 6.75 -0.90
C VAL A 142 -14.39 6.61 -2.40
N PRO A 143 -14.52 5.40 -2.97
CA PRO A 143 -14.38 5.21 -4.42
C PRO A 143 -15.38 6.12 -5.16
N PRO A 144 -15.00 6.68 -6.32
CA PRO A 144 -15.95 7.40 -7.18
C PRO A 144 -17.15 6.51 -7.53
N ARG A 145 -18.30 7.13 -7.73
CA ARG A 145 -19.51 6.41 -8.11
C ARG A 145 -19.32 5.59 -9.38
N GLU A 146 -18.60 6.16 -10.34
CA GLU A 146 -18.24 5.53 -11.61
C GLU A 146 -17.48 4.21 -11.39
N MET A 147 -16.53 4.16 -10.48
CA MET A 147 -15.77 2.96 -10.14
C MET A 147 -16.69 1.86 -9.57
N ILE A 148 -17.63 2.23 -8.70
CA ILE A 148 -18.61 1.29 -8.12
C ILE A 148 -19.57 0.75 -9.20
N GLU A 149 -20.02 1.62 -10.10
CA GLU A 149 -20.89 1.26 -11.23
C GLU A 149 -20.19 0.35 -12.23
N MET A 150 -18.92 0.62 -12.53
CA MET A 150 -18.07 -0.24 -13.38
C MET A 150 -17.91 -1.63 -12.77
N GLY A 151 -17.58 -1.72 -11.48
CA GLY A 151 -17.50 -2.99 -10.76
C GLY A 151 -18.79 -3.80 -10.86
N LYS A 152 -19.94 -3.17 -10.64
CA LYS A 152 -21.26 -3.79 -10.77
C LYS A 152 -21.54 -4.28 -12.21
N ALA A 153 -21.22 -3.45 -13.21
CA ALA A 153 -21.45 -3.79 -14.61
C ALA A 153 -20.66 -5.03 -15.06
N HIS A 154 -19.46 -5.22 -14.51
CA HIS A 154 -18.57 -6.36 -14.80
C HIS A 154 -18.72 -7.53 -13.82
N GLY A 155 -19.57 -7.40 -12.79
CA GLY A 155 -19.70 -8.42 -11.74
C GLY A 155 -18.46 -8.59 -10.88
N VAL A 156 -17.63 -7.55 -10.75
CA VAL A 156 -16.39 -7.51 -9.96
C VAL A 156 -16.63 -6.67 -8.72
N PRO A 157 -16.48 -7.23 -7.50
CA PRO A 157 -16.70 -6.49 -6.26
C PRO A 157 -15.67 -5.37 -6.07
N VAL A 158 -16.11 -4.32 -5.36
CA VAL A 158 -15.29 -3.15 -5.02
C VAL A 158 -14.90 -3.22 -3.55
N ALA A 159 -13.60 -3.16 -3.27
CA ALA A 159 -13.05 -3.00 -1.93
C ALA A 159 -12.58 -1.56 -1.69
N ALA A 160 -12.64 -1.10 -0.45
CA ALA A 160 -12.03 0.17 -0.08
C ALA A 160 -11.49 0.16 1.35
N LEU A 161 -10.39 0.94 1.57
CA LEU A 161 -9.68 1.00 2.82
C LEU A 161 -10.26 2.08 3.75
N ALA A 162 -10.42 1.74 5.02
CA ALA A 162 -10.91 2.62 6.07
C ALA A 162 -9.94 2.64 7.26
N GLY A 163 -9.38 3.80 7.58
CA GLY A 163 -8.52 4.01 8.75
C GLY A 163 -9.28 4.56 9.97
N ALA A 164 -10.62 4.72 9.89
CA ALA A 164 -11.47 5.17 10.96
C ALA A 164 -12.91 4.65 10.74
N ARG A 165 -13.67 4.58 11.82
CA ARG A 165 -15.07 4.16 11.83
C ARG A 165 -15.93 4.97 10.85
N GLU A 166 -15.79 6.30 10.85
CA GLU A 166 -16.57 7.21 10.02
C GLU A 166 -16.31 6.98 8.53
N HIS A 167 -15.07 6.62 8.18
CA HIS A 167 -14.71 6.23 6.82
C HIS A 167 -15.46 4.97 6.41
N ALA A 168 -15.45 3.93 7.24
CA ALA A 168 -16.14 2.66 6.95
C ALA A 168 -17.65 2.83 6.80
N VAL A 169 -18.28 3.67 7.61
CA VAL A 169 -19.73 4.01 7.48
C VAL A 169 -19.99 4.60 6.09
N ARG A 170 -19.22 5.61 5.67
CA ARG A 170 -19.37 6.23 4.33
C ARG A 170 -19.15 5.21 3.20
N LEU A 171 -18.20 4.28 3.34
CA LEU A 171 -17.97 3.22 2.37
C LEU A 171 -19.16 2.27 2.26
N ALA A 172 -19.75 1.86 3.39
CA ALA A 172 -20.92 1.01 3.42
C ALA A 172 -22.15 1.69 2.78
N GLU A 173 -22.36 2.97 3.07
CA GLU A 173 -23.44 3.80 2.48
C GLU A 173 -23.23 4.00 0.96
N ALA A 174 -21.98 4.17 0.51
CA ALA A 174 -21.64 4.29 -0.91
C ALA A 174 -21.85 2.99 -1.70
N GLY A 175 -21.99 1.86 -1.02
CA GLY A 175 -22.24 0.57 -1.66
C GLY A 175 -21.00 -0.24 -1.97
N VAL A 176 -19.88 0.01 -1.30
CA VAL A 176 -18.65 -0.80 -1.36
C VAL A 176 -18.93 -2.23 -0.88
N ASP A 177 -18.38 -3.24 -1.58
CA ASP A 177 -18.69 -4.65 -1.34
C ASP A 177 -17.79 -5.30 -0.27
N ILE A 178 -16.58 -4.76 -0.07
CA ILE A 178 -15.61 -5.23 0.94
C ILE A 178 -14.96 -4.02 1.58
N ILE A 179 -14.94 -3.97 2.92
CA ILE A 179 -14.24 -2.91 3.66
C ILE A 179 -12.92 -3.49 4.21
N VAL A 180 -11.82 -2.78 3.99
CA VAL A 180 -10.52 -3.11 4.57
C VAL A 180 -10.29 -2.19 5.76
N ALA A 181 -10.43 -2.72 6.98
CA ALA A 181 -10.16 -2.00 8.22
C ALA A 181 -8.65 -1.89 8.42
N GLN A 182 -8.09 -0.75 8.05
CA GLN A 182 -6.65 -0.52 8.06
C GLN A 182 -6.21 0.24 9.31
N GLY A 183 -5.69 -0.49 10.29
CA GLY A 183 -5.19 0.07 11.54
C GLY A 183 -3.93 0.93 11.40
N GLY A 184 -3.62 1.66 12.46
CA GLY A 184 -2.48 2.58 12.53
C GLY A 184 -1.11 1.92 12.43
N GLU A 185 -1.02 0.60 12.57
CA GLU A 185 0.19 -0.20 12.40
C GLU A 185 0.53 -0.47 10.92
N ALA A 186 -0.37 -0.16 10.00
CA ALA A 186 -0.16 -0.39 8.56
C ALA A 186 1.00 0.44 8.00
N GLY A 187 1.68 -0.11 6.99
CA GLY A 187 2.58 0.65 6.11
C GLY A 187 1.82 1.53 5.13
N GLY A 188 2.44 2.60 4.67
CA GLY A 188 1.79 3.57 3.79
C GLY A 188 0.80 4.48 4.54
N HIS A 189 -0.15 5.05 3.81
CA HIS A 189 -1.16 5.92 4.41
C HIS A 189 -2.03 5.15 5.39
N CYS A 190 -2.06 5.58 6.64
CA CYS A 190 -2.80 4.90 7.70
C CYS A 190 -3.40 5.88 8.70
N GLY A 191 -4.45 5.44 9.40
CA GLY A 191 -5.06 6.14 10.52
C GLY A 191 -4.22 6.09 11.80
N GLU A 192 -4.87 6.29 12.93
CA GLU A 192 -4.24 6.32 14.27
C GLU A 192 -4.73 5.19 15.17
N VAL A 193 -5.92 4.67 14.88
CA VAL A 193 -6.54 3.60 15.68
C VAL A 193 -5.84 2.27 15.39
N SER A 194 -5.50 1.52 16.44
CA SER A 194 -4.84 0.22 16.28
C SER A 194 -5.78 -0.80 15.62
N THR A 195 -5.20 -1.76 14.90
CA THR A 195 -5.93 -2.83 14.19
C THR A 195 -6.85 -3.60 15.14
N LEU A 196 -6.35 -3.91 16.35
CA LEU A 196 -7.10 -4.64 17.38
C LEU A 196 -8.38 -3.91 17.83
N VAL A 197 -8.38 -2.58 17.81
CA VAL A 197 -9.53 -1.74 18.19
C VAL A 197 -10.39 -1.44 16.98
N LEU A 198 -9.78 -1.09 15.85
CA LEU A 198 -10.47 -0.62 14.65
C LEU A 198 -11.35 -1.70 14.02
N VAL A 199 -10.86 -2.95 13.95
CA VAL A 199 -11.60 -4.05 13.29
C VAL A 199 -12.97 -4.29 13.92
N PRO A 200 -13.11 -4.55 15.23
CA PRO A 200 -14.42 -4.76 15.85
C PRO A 200 -15.28 -3.48 15.85
N GLU A 201 -14.66 -2.29 15.93
CA GLU A 201 -15.37 -1.02 15.87
C GLU A 201 -16.04 -0.83 14.50
N ILE A 202 -15.31 -1.09 13.41
CA ILE A 202 -15.86 -1.00 12.04
C ILE A 202 -16.96 -2.03 11.83
N ILE A 203 -16.73 -3.30 12.19
CA ILE A 203 -17.71 -4.37 12.05
C ILE A 203 -19.05 -3.97 12.73
N LYS A 204 -18.96 -3.50 13.97
CA LYS A 204 -20.13 -3.04 14.73
C LYS A 204 -20.83 -1.83 14.07
N ALA A 205 -20.06 -0.92 13.50
CA ALA A 205 -20.59 0.30 12.90
C ALA A 205 -21.29 0.05 11.56
N VAL A 206 -20.80 -0.86 10.73
CA VAL A 206 -21.35 -1.14 9.39
C VAL A 206 -22.50 -2.14 9.41
N ALA A 207 -22.56 -3.03 10.41
CA ALA A 207 -23.57 -4.08 10.51
C ALA A 207 -25.03 -3.57 10.38
N PRO A 208 -25.45 -2.43 10.97
CA PRO A 208 -26.79 -1.90 10.81
C PRO A 208 -27.10 -1.34 9.41
N ILE A 209 -26.06 -1.03 8.61
CA ILE A 209 -26.18 -0.43 7.28
C ILE A 209 -26.28 -1.53 6.22
N ARG A 210 -25.28 -2.41 6.20
CA ARG A 210 -25.17 -3.54 5.26
C ARG A 210 -24.34 -4.66 5.87
N ASN A 211 -24.67 -5.89 5.49
CA ASN A 211 -23.79 -7.04 5.75
C ASN A 211 -22.62 -7.01 4.75
N VAL A 212 -21.54 -6.33 5.12
CA VAL A 212 -20.32 -6.16 4.31
C VAL A 212 -19.18 -6.90 5.00
N PRO A 213 -18.46 -7.82 4.31
CA PRO A 213 -17.27 -8.44 4.88
C PRO A 213 -16.19 -7.38 5.15
N VAL A 214 -15.55 -7.49 6.32
CA VAL A 214 -14.47 -6.61 6.76
C VAL A 214 -13.17 -7.42 6.78
N LEU A 215 -12.17 -6.98 6.02
CA LEU A 215 -10.81 -7.52 6.09
C LEU A 215 -9.99 -6.70 7.09
N ALA A 216 -9.18 -7.38 7.89
CA ALA A 216 -8.24 -6.71 8.79
C ALA A 216 -6.94 -6.37 8.07
N ALA A 217 -6.43 -5.16 8.26
CA ALA A 217 -5.15 -4.70 7.71
C ALA A 217 -4.37 -3.89 8.75
N GLY A 218 -3.04 -3.96 8.69
CA GLY A 218 -2.15 -3.21 9.58
C GLY A 218 -1.44 -4.09 10.59
N GLY A 219 -0.11 -4.18 10.47
CA GLY A 219 0.75 -4.93 11.37
C GLY A 219 0.67 -6.45 11.27
N ILE A 220 -0.16 -7.01 10.39
CA ILE A 220 -0.37 -8.44 10.24
C ILE A 220 0.73 -9.02 9.35
N ILE A 221 1.55 -9.89 9.96
CA ILE A 221 2.74 -10.53 9.34
C ILE A 221 2.68 -12.04 9.49
N THR A 222 1.87 -12.56 10.44
CA THR A 222 1.79 -13.99 10.73
C THR A 222 0.36 -14.51 10.72
N GLY A 223 0.23 -15.85 10.60
CA GLY A 223 -1.07 -16.55 10.66
C GLY A 223 -1.78 -16.41 12.00
N GLU A 224 -1.02 -16.33 13.10
CA GLU A 224 -1.58 -16.12 14.45
C GLU A 224 -2.24 -14.75 14.58
N GLN A 225 -1.61 -13.70 14.01
CA GLN A 225 -2.21 -12.37 13.98
C GLN A 225 -3.47 -12.35 13.12
N MET A 226 -3.46 -13.06 11.98
CA MET A 226 -4.66 -13.22 11.15
C MET A 226 -5.78 -13.95 11.92
N ALA A 227 -5.47 -15.04 12.64
CA ALA A 227 -6.43 -15.77 13.46
C ALA A 227 -7.05 -14.88 14.56
N ALA A 228 -6.23 -14.05 15.22
CA ALA A 228 -6.70 -13.09 16.21
C ALA A 228 -7.67 -12.06 15.60
N CYS A 229 -7.35 -11.50 14.42
CA CYS A 229 -8.24 -10.58 13.71
C CYS A 229 -9.57 -11.25 13.28
N MET A 230 -9.51 -12.50 12.84
CA MET A 230 -10.72 -13.26 12.48
C MET A 230 -11.56 -13.60 13.72
N ALA A 231 -10.94 -13.85 14.88
CA ALA A 231 -11.64 -13.99 16.16
C ALA A 231 -12.37 -12.70 16.59
N LEU A 232 -11.90 -11.54 16.16
CA LEU A 232 -12.58 -10.23 16.32
C LEU A 232 -13.73 -10.03 15.32
N GLY A 233 -13.93 -10.96 14.37
CA GLY A 233 -15.00 -10.92 13.37
C GLY A 233 -14.56 -10.53 11.96
N ALA A 234 -13.26 -10.34 11.69
CA ALA A 234 -12.77 -10.09 10.34
C ALA A 234 -13.03 -11.31 9.43
N ALA A 235 -13.31 -11.05 8.16
CA ALA A 235 -13.53 -12.07 7.13
C ALA A 235 -12.22 -12.59 6.52
N GLY A 236 -11.08 -12.01 6.86
CA GLY A 236 -9.74 -12.34 6.38
C GLY A 236 -8.74 -11.23 6.69
N ALA A 237 -7.54 -11.33 6.15
CA ALA A 237 -6.47 -10.36 6.34
C ALA A 237 -6.01 -9.75 5.00
N TRP A 238 -5.76 -8.43 5.00
CA TRP A 238 -5.13 -7.69 3.91
C TRP A 238 -3.73 -7.26 4.35
N THR A 239 -2.71 -7.78 3.70
CA THR A 239 -1.31 -7.67 4.12
C THR A 239 -0.46 -7.02 3.04
N GLY A 240 0.58 -6.27 3.45
CA GLY A 240 1.47 -5.56 2.54
C GLY A 240 2.95 -5.77 2.87
N SER A 241 3.38 -5.38 4.08
CA SER A 241 4.81 -5.29 4.43
C SER A 241 5.57 -6.61 4.35
N VAL A 242 4.92 -7.74 4.64
CA VAL A 242 5.54 -9.07 4.57
C VAL A 242 6.01 -9.40 3.16
N TRP A 243 5.31 -8.93 2.15
CA TRP A 243 5.64 -9.19 0.74
C TRP A 243 6.87 -8.44 0.25
N LEU A 244 7.28 -7.35 0.92
CA LEU A 244 8.50 -6.61 0.60
C LEU A 244 9.78 -7.41 0.88
N ALA A 245 9.71 -8.42 1.75
CA ALA A 245 10.81 -9.31 2.10
C ALA A 245 10.77 -10.63 1.32
N THR A 246 9.98 -10.75 0.26
CA THR A 246 9.97 -11.96 -0.55
C THR A 246 11.01 -11.91 -1.67
N VAL A 247 11.42 -13.09 -2.15
CA VAL A 247 12.39 -13.20 -3.27
C VAL A 247 11.80 -12.69 -4.57
N GLU A 248 10.47 -12.77 -4.72
CA GLU A 248 9.72 -12.30 -5.88
C GLU A 248 9.57 -10.78 -5.91
N SER A 249 9.76 -10.09 -4.77
CA SER A 249 9.54 -8.64 -4.72
C SER A 249 10.66 -7.85 -5.39
N GLU A 250 10.30 -6.75 -6.05
CA GLU A 250 11.23 -5.77 -6.63
C GLU A 250 11.82 -4.80 -5.59
N THR A 251 11.68 -5.14 -4.31
CA THR A 251 12.22 -4.33 -3.21
C THR A 251 13.73 -4.19 -3.32
N SER A 252 14.23 -2.94 -3.29
CA SER A 252 15.67 -2.66 -3.28
C SER A 252 16.39 -3.50 -2.22
N PRO A 253 17.51 -4.15 -2.59
CA PRO A 253 18.31 -4.93 -1.63
C PRO A 253 18.71 -4.11 -0.40
N VAL A 254 19.08 -2.85 -0.56
CA VAL A 254 19.44 -1.95 0.54
C VAL A 254 18.26 -1.71 1.47
N PHE A 255 17.06 -1.47 0.92
CA PHE A 255 15.88 -1.29 1.75
C PHE A 255 15.49 -2.59 2.46
N ARG A 256 15.57 -3.73 1.78
CA ARG A 256 15.29 -5.06 2.34
C ARG A 256 16.21 -5.39 3.52
N GLU A 257 17.50 -5.13 3.40
CA GLU A 257 18.46 -5.29 4.51
C GLU A 257 18.13 -4.38 5.70
N LYS A 258 17.80 -3.11 5.45
CA LYS A 258 17.38 -2.17 6.52
C LYS A 258 16.09 -2.64 7.20
N MET A 259 15.16 -3.18 6.44
CA MET A 259 13.87 -3.67 6.93
C MET A 259 14.05 -4.89 7.84
N ILE A 260 14.88 -5.87 7.44
CA ILE A 260 15.17 -7.08 8.24
C ILE A 260 15.90 -6.72 9.54
N ALA A 261 16.73 -5.68 9.53
CA ALA A 261 17.44 -5.21 10.72
C ALA A 261 16.60 -4.32 11.65
N ALA A 262 15.38 -3.95 11.22
CA ALA A 262 14.55 -2.99 11.93
C ALA A 262 13.69 -3.63 13.03
N SER A 263 13.39 -2.84 14.06
CA SER A 263 12.36 -3.13 15.04
C SER A 263 11.03 -2.47 14.69
N SER A 264 9.95 -2.87 15.34
CA SER A 264 8.63 -2.23 15.17
C SER A 264 8.62 -0.73 15.47
N ARG A 265 9.58 -0.23 16.29
CA ARG A 265 9.74 1.18 16.62
C ARG A 265 10.35 2.00 15.49
N ASP A 266 10.97 1.35 14.51
CA ASP A 266 11.59 2.01 13.38
C ASP A 266 10.60 2.25 12.24
N ALA A 267 9.37 1.75 12.34
CA ALA A 267 8.27 2.08 11.45
C ALA A 267 7.54 3.34 11.96
N VAL A 268 7.92 4.52 11.45
CA VAL A 268 7.43 5.84 11.89
C VAL A 268 6.33 6.37 10.98
N ARG A 269 5.32 7.04 11.56
CA ARG A 269 4.23 7.67 10.83
C ARG A 269 4.50 9.16 10.66
N VAL A 270 4.80 9.57 9.44
CA VAL A 270 5.31 10.90 9.07
C VAL A 270 4.71 11.39 7.75
N CYS A 271 4.84 12.69 7.46
CA CYS A 271 4.31 13.29 6.22
C CYS A 271 5.37 13.47 5.12
N SER A 272 6.62 13.14 5.39
CA SER A 272 7.81 13.47 4.58
C SER A 272 7.88 12.82 3.20
N ARG A 273 6.95 11.95 2.84
CA ARG A 273 6.93 11.29 1.52
C ARG A 273 5.81 11.79 0.60
N THR A 274 4.58 11.88 1.12
CA THR A 274 3.42 12.22 0.29
C THR A 274 2.68 13.48 0.72
N GLY A 275 3.04 14.02 1.88
CA GLY A 275 2.32 15.15 2.48
C GLY A 275 1.08 14.72 3.29
N LYS A 276 0.74 13.43 3.29
CA LYS A 276 -0.25 12.82 4.17
C LYS A 276 0.45 11.89 5.16
N PRO A 277 -0.09 11.73 6.39
CA PRO A 277 0.48 10.79 7.34
C PRO A 277 0.57 9.38 6.77
N ALA A 278 1.80 8.88 6.65
CA ALA A 278 2.10 7.56 6.11
C ALA A 278 3.21 6.89 6.92
N ARG A 279 3.07 5.59 7.15
CA ARG A 279 4.06 4.84 7.89
C ARG A 279 5.12 4.30 6.97
N GLN A 280 6.37 4.58 7.32
CA GLN A 280 7.56 4.18 6.57
C GLN A 280 8.73 3.89 7.51
N LEU A 281 9.77 3.27 7.00
CA LEU A 281 10.96 2.98 7.80
C LEU A 281 11.69 4.28 8.15
N ARG A 282 12.10 4.42 9.42
CA ARG A 282 12.90 5.54 9.92
C ARG A 282 14.18 5.68 9.09
N SER A 283 14.55 6.91 8.76
CA SER A 283 15.74 7.22 7.98
C SER A 283 16.19 8.66 8.23
N ALA A 284 17.38 9.03 7.76
CA ALA A 284 17.83 10.42 7.82
C ALA A 284 16.87 11.37 7.07
N TRP A 285 16.19 10.89 6.01
CA TRP A 285 15.16 11.67 5.33
C TRP A 285 13.96 11.95 6.24
N THR A 286 13.39 10.93 6.88
CA THR A 286 12.23 11.11 7.77
C THR A 286 12.55 12.00 8.97
N GLU A 287 13.71 11.80 9.58
CA GLU A 287 14.16 12.59 10.73
C GLU A 287 14.40 14.06 10.35
N ALA A 288 14.98 14.30 9.17
CA ALA A 288 15.25 15.66 8.72
C ALA A 288 13.95 16.45 8.49
N TRP A 289 12.98 15.87 7.78
CA TRP A 289 11.71 16.55 7.48
C TRP A 289 10.84 16.81 8.72
N GLU A 290 10.86 15.91 9.70
CA GLU A 290 10.02 16.02 10.90
C GLU A 290 10.68 16.84 12.03
N HIS A 291 12.02 16.82 12.14
CA HIS A 291 12.69 17.27 13.37
C HIS A 291 13.78 18.33 13.17
N ARG A 292 14.28 18.54 11.96
CA ARG A 292 15.29 19.60 11.76
C ARG A 292 14.66 20.99 11.92
N PRO A 293 15.31 21.93 12.65
CA PRO A 293 14.77 23.28 12.87
C PRO A 293 14.62 24.11 11.58
N ASP A 294 15.41 23.81 10.55
CA ASP A 294 15.38 24.46 9.23
C ASP A 294 14.45 23.73 8.24
N SER A 295 13.73 22.68 8.66
CA SER A 295 12.75 22.02 7.81
C SER A 295 11.56 22.93 7.53
N PRO A 296 11.18 23.08 6.24
CA PRO A 296 10.00 23.87 5.88
C PRO A 296 8.69 23.13 6.14
N GLY A 297 8.74 21.90 6.67
CA GLY A 297 7.60 21.02 6.83
C GLY A 297 7.15 20.34 5.53
N ALA A 298 6.23 19.40 5.62
CA ALA A 298 5.75 18.67 4.44
C ALA A 298 4.67 19.46 3.69
N LEU A 299 4.73 19.48 2.36
CA LEU A 299 3.68 20.03 1.50
C LEU A 299 2.50 19.05 1.37
N PRO A 300 1.28 19.53 1.12
CA PRO A 300 0.15 18.64 0.86
C PRO A 300 0.35 17.84 -0.45
N MET A 301 -0.29 16.65 -0.52
CA MET A 301 -0.31 15.83 -1.74
C MET A 301 -0.98 16.60 -2.90
N PRO A 302 -0.41 16.60 -4.12
CA PRO A 302 0.69 15.74 -4.60
C PRO A 302 2.08 16.38 -4.51
N PHE A 303 2.23 17.62 -4.04
CA PHE A 303 3.49 18.37 -4.09
C PHE A 303 4.66 17.69 -3.36
N MET A 304 4.39 17.12 -2.18
CA MET A 304 5.44 16.43 -1.42
C MET A 304 5.96 15.20 -2.17
N SER A 305 5.10 14.46 -2.85
CA SER A 305 5.49 13.29 -3.65
C SER A 305 6.45 13.68 -4.79
N LEU A 306 6.24 14.83 -5.45
CA LEU A 306 7.14 15.31 -6.50
C LEU A 306 8.55 15.60 -5.99
N ILE A 307 8.67 16.05 -4.73
CA ILE A 307 9.97 16.29 -4.10
C ILE A 307 10.63 14.99 -3.68
N SER A 308 9.87 14.09 -3.05
CA SER A 308 10.41 12.94 -2.33
C SER A 308 10.71 11.74 -3.21
N GLU A 309 9.85 11.43 -4.20
CA GLU A 309 9.96 10.16 -4.94
C GLU A 309 11.27 10.08 -5.72
N GLU A 310 11.64 11.13 -6.46
CA GLU A 310 12.88 11.13 -7.23
C GLU A 310 14.11 11.25 -6.32
N ALA A 311 14.02 12.04 -5.24
CA ALA A 311 15.09 12.16 -4.26
C ALA A 311 15.40 10.80 -3.61
N LEU A 312 14.39 10.10 -3.14
CA LEU A 312 14.55 8.79 -2.51
C LEU A 312 14.97 7.69 -3.49
N ARG A 313 14.47 7.76 -4.74
CA ARG A 313 14.92 6.86 -5.80
C ARG A 313 16.41 7.05 -6.10
N ALA A 314 16.87 8.30 -6.24
CA ALA A 314 18.27 8.62 -6.47
C ALA A 314 19.16 8.19 -5.29
N ALA A 315 18.71 8.41 -4.05
CA ALA A 315 19.39 7.95 -2.85
C ALA A 315 19.50 6.41 -2.82
N THR A 316 18.43 5.70 -3.18
CA THR A 316 18.42 4.23 -3.25
C THR A 316 19.44 3.71 -4.26
N VAL A 317 19.44 4.26 -5.48
CA VAL A 317 20.42 3.88 -6.53
C VAL A 317 21.88 4.16 -6.08
N ALA A 318 22.12 5.29 -5.43
CA ALA A 318 23.44 5.61 -4.90
C ALA A 318 23.87 4.66 -3.77
N ALA A 319 22.93 4.29 -2.90
CA ALA A 319 23.17 3.34 -1.81
C ALA A 319 23.52 1.94 -2.34
N GLU A 320 22.84 1.47 -3.38
CA GLU A 320 23.13 0.19 -4.05
C GLU A 320 24.52 0.16 -4.70
N ARG A 321 25.06 1.33 -5.03
CA ARG A 321 26.44 1.50 -5.52
C ARG A 321 27.46 1.66 -4.39
N GLY A 322 27.05 1.47 -3.12
CA GLY A 322 27.93 1.50 -1.96
C GLY A 322 28.06 2.86 -1.25
N ASN A 323 27.22 3.85 -1.58
CA ASN A 323 27.22 5.14 -0.87
C ASN A 323 26.55 5.00 0.50
N ALA A 324 27.35 4.97 1.58
CA ALA A 324 26.86 4.81 2.95
C ALA A 324 25.95 5.96 3.40
N LYS A 325 26.26 7.22 3.05
CA LYS A 325 25.40 8.36 3.40
C LYS A 325 24.05 8.33 2.68
N ALA A 326 24.05 7.90 1.42
CA ALA A 326 22.81 7.69 0.68
C ALA A 326 21.97 6.55 1.28
N ARG A 327 22.61 5.49 1.81
CA ARG A 327 21.94 4.40 2.52
C ARG A 327 21.14 4.92 3.72
N ASP A 328 21.65 5.90 4.46
CA ASP A 328 20.94 6.48 5.60
C ASP A 328 19.63 7.19 5.19
N LEU A 329 19.57 7.74 3.97
CA LEU A 329 18.36 8.37 3.42
C LEU A 329 17.29 7.37 2.97
N VAL A 330 17.69 6.14 2.62
CA VAL A 330 16.78 5.13 2.05
C VAL A 330 15.65 4.79 3.01
N THR A 331 14.41 4.97 2.54
CA THR A 331 13.17 4.61 3.25
C THR A 331 12.10 4.18 2.24
N TYR A 332 11.16 3.37 2.70
CA TYR A 332 9.95 2.99 1.96
C TYR A 332 8.81 2.69 2.92
N PHE A 333 7.61 2.55 2.41
CA PHE A 333 6.44 2.21 3.19
C PHE A 333 6.58 0.82 3.83
N VAL A 334 6.44 0.77 5.15
CA VAL A 334 6.45 -0.47 5.92
C VAL A 334 5.67 -0.28 7.21
N GLY A 335 4.90 -1.28 7.63
CA GLY A 335 4.11 -1.27 8.87
C GLY A 335 4.93 -1.67 10.10
N GLN A 336 4.33 -1.50 11.28
CA GLN A 336 4.98 -1.85 12.55
C GLN A 336 5.25 -3.36 12.70
N GLY A 337 4.57 -4.22 11.93
CA GLY A 337 4.90 -5.64 11.84
C GLY A 337 6.31 -5.95 11.33
N VAL A 338 7.06 -4.95 10.84
CA VAL A 338 8.45 -5.13 10.38
C VAL A 338 9.34 -5.83 11.39
N GLY A 339 9.13 -5.60 12.69
CA GLY A 339 9.88 -6.28 13.75
C GLY A 339 9.63 -7.79 13.88
N LEU A 340 8.76 -8.37 13.04
CA LEU A 340 8.50 -9.81 12.92
C LEU A 340 9.01 -10.38 11.58
N ILE A 341 9.74 -9.59 10.80
CA ILE A 341 10.29 -9.98 9.49
C ILE A 341 11.80 -10.18 9.67
N ASP A 342 12.22 -11.44 9.82
CA ASP A 342 13.59 -11.78 10.19
C ASP A 342 14.45 -12.23 9.00
N ASP A 343 13.82 -12.61 7.88
CA ASP A 343 14.51 -13.19 6.73
C ASP A 343 13.78 -12.91 5.40
N VAL A 344 14.39 -13.36 4.31
CA VAL A 344 13.83 -13.32 2.95
C VAL A 344 13.31 -14.71 2.59
N ARG A 345 12.03 -14.79 2.25
CA ARG A 345 11.36 -16.06 1.88
C ARG A 345 10.71 -15.98 0.52
N GLY A 346 10.35 -17.12 -0.07
CA GLY A 346 9.45 -17.16 -1.22
C GLY A 346 8.04 -16.79 -0.83
N ALA A 347 7.31 -16.05 -1.69
CA ALA A 347 5.92 -15.66 -1.40
C ALA A 347 5.00 -16.87 -1.16
N VAL A 348 5.23 -17.98 -1.87
CA VAL A 348 4.51 -19.25 -1.61
C VAL A 348 4.77 -19.76 -0.19
N GLN A 349 6.02 -19.69 0.30
CA GLN A 349 6.35 -20.11 1.66
C GLN A 349 5.66 -19.22 2.69
N VAL A 350 5.64 -17.90 2.47
CA VAL A 350 4.92 -16.96 3.35
C VAL A 350 3.44 -17.31 3.45
N VAL A 351 2.78 -17.66 2.32
CA VAL A 351 1.37 -18.12 2.36
C VAL A 351 1.21 -19.39 3.19
N GLN A 352 2.14 -20.36 3.07
CA GLN A 352 2.11 -21.59 3.87
C GLN A 352 2.33 -21.30 5.36
N ASP A 353 3.27 -20.41 5.69
CA ASP A 353 3.53 -19.98 7.07
C ASP A 353 2.29 -19.32 7.69
N PHE A 354 1.56 -18.49 6.91
CA PHE A 354 0.27 -17.94 7.35
C PHE A 354 -0.77 -19.03 7.61
N LYS A 355 -0.90 -20.02 6.72
CA LYS A 355 -1.83 -21.13 6.91
C LYS A 355 -1.49 -21.94 8.15
N GLN A 356 -0.20 -22.26 8.35
CA GLN A 356 0.23 -23.05 9.50
C GLN A 356 0.04 -22.28 10.81
N GLY A 357 0.52 -21.03 10.89
CA GLY A 357 0.35 -20.21 12.10
C GLY A 357 -1.11 -19.94 12.45
N TYR A 358 -1.99 -19.84 11.42
CA TYR A 358 -3.43 -19.74 11.63
C TYR A 358 -3.98 -21.00 12.27
N ILE A 359 -3.62 -22.20 11.76
CA ILE A 359 -4.05 -23.49 12.30
C ILE A 359 -3.55 -23.65 13.73
N ASP A 360 -2.26 -23.42 13.98
CA ASP A 360 -1.65 -23.55 15.30
C ASP A 360 -2.33 -22.64 16.34
N ALA A 361 -2.72 -21.42 15.94
CA ALA A 361 -3.45 -20.52 16.81
C ALA A 361 -4.84 -21.04 17.18
N ILE A 362 -5.58 -21.57 16.19
CA ILE A 362 -6.92 -22.14 16.42
C ILE A 362 -6.82 -23.38 17.32
N GLU A 363 -5.90 -24.29 17.06
CA GLU A 363 -5.67 -25.48 17.88
C GLU A 363 -5.36 -25.11 19.34
N ARG A 364 -4.44 -24.16 19.57
CA ARG A 364 -4.10 -23.66 20.90
C ARG A 364 -5.31 -23.06 21.63
N MET A 365 -6.13 -22.26 20.96
CA MET A 365 -7.34 -21.68 21.55
C MET A 365 -8.40 -22.74 21.86
N THR A 366 -8.57 -23.72 20.96
CA THR A 366 -9.53 -24.80 21.15
C THR A 366 -9.14 -25.68 22.33
N ALA A 367 -7.86 -25.99 22.51
CA ALA A 367 -7.37 -26.77 23.66
C ALA A 367 -7.71 -26.11 25.00
N LEU A 368 -7.65 -24.78 25.09
CA LEU A 368 -8.00 -24.02 26.32
C LEU A 368 -9.50 -24.11 26.68
N ILE A 369 -10.36 -24.43 25.74
CA ILE A 369 -11.82 -24.54 25.97
C ILE A 369 -12.21 -26.00 26.27
N ALA A 370 -11.40 -26.98 25.85
CA ALA A 370 -11.65 -28.38 26.05
C ALA A 370 -11.26 -28.91 27.44
N GLU A 371 -10.57 -28.11 28.25
CA GLU A 371 -10.29 -28.36 29.67
C GLU A 371 -11.41 -27.77 30.58
#